data_15c40746f9935a3083c07a68de8f03c2
#
_entry.id   15c40746f9935a3083c07a68de8f03c2
#
_cell.length_a   1.000
_cell.length_b   1.000
_cell.length_c   1.000
_cell.angle_alpha   90.00
_cell.angle_beta   90.00
_cell.angle_gamma   90.00
#
_symmetry.space_group_name_H-M   'P 1'
#
loop_
_entity.id
_entity.type
_entity.pdbx_description
1 polymer ?
#
loop_
_entity_poly.entity_id
_entity_poly.type
_entity_poly.pdbx_seq_one_letter_code
_entity_poly.pdbx_strand_id
1 'polypeptide(L)'
;MGGRARRSRIEPRRDSHPVVTTATAKSPAAQAAGVTSGAILAGGRSTRFGDADKSVAPIAGVPMIRRVANRLAGIDDPVPPGADRAGGGDSVVDELVVNCRPDQREAIEEALSGVSLPVRWALDEEPDLGPLGGIRNACRAATDAYAVVVACDMPFVDPSFLAALRETAADPGVDAVIPRLDDRWYQTTQAVYATGPAADACDRALDRGDRKILAMADQLEAVVVDDEAIRSLTTERTFTNVNTQSELDAAERAVAAALGAE
;
A
#
# COMPACT_ATOMS: atom_id res chain seq x y z
N MET A 1 -63.19 -20.43 -11.16
CA MET A 1 -62.70 -19.62 -10.05
C MET A 1 -61.18 -19.62 -10.11
N GLY A 2 -60.60 -18.57 -10.64
CA GLY A 2 -59.18 -18.49 -10.93
C GLY A 2 -58.41 -17.82 -9.81
N GLY A 3 -57.44 -18.53 -9.22
CA GLY A 3 -56.46 -18.03 -8.28
C GLY A 3 -55.22 -17.53 -9.02
N ARG A 4 -55.06 -16.21 -9.11
CA ARG A 4 -53.84 -15.59 -9.64
C ARG A 4 -52.73 -15.65 -8.61
N ALA A 5 -51.65 -16.39 -8.88
CA ALA A 5 -50.41 -16.32 -8.12
C ALA A 5 -49.77 -14.93 -8.31
N ARG A 6 -49.60 -14.21 -7.23
CA ARG A 6 -48.83 -12.97 -7.17
C ARG A 6 -47.31 -13.32 -7.31
N ARG A 7 -46.70 -12.89 -8.37
CA ARG A 7 -45.21 -12.86 -8.50
C ARG A 7 -44.71 -11.73 -7.60
N SER A 8 -44.03 -12.07 -6.53
CA SER A 8 -43.24 -11.10 -5.76
C SER A 8 -42.05 -10.66 -6.59
N ARG A 9 -42.03 -9.37 -6.91
CA ARG A 9 -40.92 -8.69 -7.55
C ARG A 9 -39.83 -8.58 -6.50
N ILE A 10 -38.69 -9.26 -6.71
CA ILE A 10 -37.47 -9.08 -5.92
C ILE A 10 -36.91 -7.73 -6.37
N GLU A 11 -37.00 -6.74 -5.48
CA GLU A 11 -36.28 -5.47 -5.67
C GLU A 11 -34.77 -5.73 -5.58
N PRO A 12 -33.94 -5.13 -6.47
CA PRO A 12 -32.51 -5.22 -6.32
C PRO A 12 -32.07 -4.52 -5.02
N ARG A 13 -31.23 -5.19 -4.23
CA ARG A 13 -30.62 -4.61 -3.03
C ARG A 13 -29.89 -3.36 -3.47
N ARG A 14 -30.21 -2.24 -2.85
CA ARG A 14 -29.44 -1.01 -2.93
C ARG A 14 -28.03 -1.32 -2.44
N ASP A 15 -27.05 -0.85 -3.21
CA ASP A 15 -25.63 -0.93 -2.89
C ASP A 15 -25.41 -0.40 -1.46
N SER A 16 -25.04 -1.32 -0.56
CA SER A 16 -24.60 -0.96 0.78
C SER A 16 -23.17 -0.45 0.63
N HIS A 17 -23.04 0.86 0.51
CA HIS A 17 -21.74 1.51 0.70
C HIS A 17 -21.33 1.38 2.16
N PRO A 18 -20.05 1.16 2.48
CA PRO A 18 -19.55 1.17 3.85
C PRO A 18 -19.91 2.50 4.52
N VAL A 19 -20.15 2.45 5.83
CA VAL A 19 -20.45 3.65 6.63
C VAL A 19 -19.21 4.54 6.61
N VAL A 20 -19.23 5.55 5.72
CA VAL A 20 -18.12 6.47 5.52
C VAL A 20 -18.21 7.56 6.59
N THR A 21 -17.31 7.53 7.56
CA THR A 21 -17.07 8.69 8.42
C THR A 21 -15.99 9.53 7.77
N THR A 22 -16.33 10.70 7.25
CA THR A 22 -15.37 11.69 6.76
C THR A 22 -14.66 12.31 7.97
N ALA A 23 -13.37 12.04 8.14
CA ALA A 23 -12.56 12.69 9.16
C ALA A 23 -11.96 13.98 8.60
N THR A 24 -12.29 15.10 9.23
CA THR A 24 -11.57 16.36 9.07
C THR A 24 -10.24 16.25 9.80
N ALA A 25 -9.13 16.59 9.13
CA ALA A 25 -7.80 16.52 9.71
C ALA A 25 -7.76 17.19 11.09
N LYS A 26 -7.52 16.42 12.13
CA LYS A 26 -7.28 16.92 13.49
C LYS A 26 -5.80 17.24 13.64
N SER A 27 -5.52 18.36 14.28
CA SER A 27 -4.19 18.82 14.71
C SER A 27 -3.52 17.78 15.64
N PRO A 28 -2.19 17.62 15.61
CA PRO A 28 -1.51 16.49 16.23
C PRO A 28 -1.58 16.57 17.76
N ALA A 29 -2.26 15.62 18.38
CA ALA A 29 -2.02 15.24 19.74
C ALA A 29 -1.08 14.03 19.70
N ALA A 30 0.22 14.31 19.76
CA ALA A 30 1.24 13.29 19.92
C ALA A 30 1.02 12.56 21.26
N GLN A 31 0.59 11.28 21.19
CA GLN A 31 0.98 10.26 22.18
C GLN A 31 0.49 8.88 21.75
N ALA A 32 1.44 7.93 21.74
CA ALA A 32 1.30 6.50 21.44
C ALA A 32 0.95 6.17 19.97
N ALA A 33 1.79 6.57 19.03
CA ALA A 33 1.92 5.85 17.79
C ALA A 33 2.45 4.45 18.15
N GLY A 34 1.58 3.44 18.22
CA GLY A 34 1.99 2.05 18.35
C GLY A 34 2.93 1.68 17.20
N VAL A 35 3.78 0.70 17.46
CA VAL A 35 4.70 0.13 16.48
C VAL A 35 3.91 -0.26 15.22
N THR A 36 4.44 0.02 14.04
CA THR A 36 3.73 -0.17 12.76
C THR A 36 4.64 -0.85 11.75
N SER A 37 4.17 -1.92 11.13
CA SER A 37 4.90 -2.60 10.06
C SER A 37 4.68 -1.93 8.72
N GLY A 38 5.73 -1.85 7.88
CA GLY A 38 5.63 -1.42 6.48
C GLY A 38 5.52 -2.62 5.55
N ALA A 39 4.37 -2.86 4.95
CA ALA A 39 4.14 -3.98 4.05
C ALA A 39 4.35 -3.57 2.58
N ILE A 40 5.41 -4.09 1.94
CA ILE A 40 5.69 -3.85 0.51
C ILE A 40 5.19 -5.05 -0.28
N LEU A 41 4.23 -4.81 -1.20
CA LEU A 41 3.67 -5.84 -2.07
C LEU A 41 4.47 -5.92 -3.37
N ALA A 42 5.22 -7.01 -3.58
CA ALA A 42 6.07 -7.24 -4.76
C ALA A 42 5.73 -8.52 -5.54
N GLY A 43 4.73 -9.31 -5.13
CA GLY A 43 4.38 -10.62 -5.70
C GLY A 43 3.84 -10.62 -7.13
N GLY A 44 3.65 -9.48 -7.78
CA GLY A 44 3.09 -9.36 -9.14
C GLY A 44 3.94 -10.02 -10.23
N ARG A 45 3.30 -10.58 -11.28
CA ARG A 45 3.97 -11.28 -12.40
C ARG A 45 4.54 -10.35 -13.49
N SER A 46 4.62 -9.08 -13.32
CA SER A 46 5.30 -8.08 -14.21
C SER A 46 5.18 -8.28 -15.74
N THR A 47 4.12 -8.96 -16.22
CA THR A 47 3.98 -9.42 -17.62
C THR A 47 4.04 -8.31 -18.68
N ARG A 48 3.89 -7.05 -18.27
CA ARG A 48 4.00 -5.86 -19.13
C ARG A 48 5.38 -5.22 -19.12
N PHE A 49 6.27 -5.71 -18.25
CA PHE A 49 7.64 -5.19 -18.06
C PHE A 49 8.70 -6.03 -18.80
N GLY A 50 8.26 -7.06 -19.56
CA GLY A 50 9.12 -8.06 -20.18
C GLY A 50 9.52 -9.18 -19.22
N ASP A 51 10.69 -9.80 -19.45
CA ASP A 51 11.17 -10.92 -18.64
C ASP A 51 11.82 -10.49 -17.31
N ALA A 52 12.02 -9.17 -17.11
CA ALA A 52 12.66 -8.64 -15.90
C ALA A 52 11.64 -8.46 -14.77
N ASP A 53 12.06 -8.72 -13.54
CA ASP A 53 11.26 -8.40 -12.35
C ASP A 53 11.23 -6.88 -12.13
N LYS A 54 10.05 -6.27 -12.29
CA LYS A 54 9.90 -4.83 -12.15
C LYS A 54 10.24 -4.32 -10.74
N SER A 55 10.09 -5.15 -9.70
CA SER A 55 10.36 -4.72 -8.32
C SER A 55 11.82 -4.31 -8.12
N VAL A 56 12.74 -4.94 -8.84
CA VAL A 56 14.17 -4.63 -8.80
C VAL A 56 14.66 -3.78 -9.97
N ALA A 57 13.75 -3.35 -10.87
CA ALA A 57 14.11 -2.45 -11.97
C ALA A 57 14.62 -1.11 -11.40
N PRO A 58 15.78 -0.62 -11.86
CA PRO A 58 16.36 0.60 -11.33
C PRO A 58 15.67 1.85 -11.87
N ILE A 59 15.46 2.84 -11.03
CA ILE A 59 15.14 4.23 -11.39
C ILE A 59 16.35 5.07 -10.97
N ALA A 60 17.05 5.66 -11.93
CA ALA A 60 18.31 6.38 -11.69
C ALA A 60 19.30 5.59 -10.80
N GLY A 61 19.51 4.31 -11.14
CA GLY A 61 20.46 3.42 -10.47
C GLY A 61 19.98 2.83 -9.12
N VAL A 62 18.79 3.16 -8.62
CA VAL A 62 18.24 2.62 -7.37
C VAL A 62 17.04 1.71 -7.68
N PRO A 63 17.05 0.43 -7.26
CA PRO A 63 15.92 -0.49 -7.44
C PRO A 63 14.61 0.09 -6.93
N MET A 64 13.51 -0.13 -7.66
CA MET A 64 12.20 0.46 -7.35
C MET A 64 11.72 0.10 -5.94
N ILE A 65 11.84 -1.17 -5.56
CA ILE A 65 11.48 -1.64 -4.20
C ILE A 65 12.35 -0.97 -3.13
N ARG A 66 13.64 -0.69 -3.44
CA ARG A 66 14.53 0.01 -2.53
C ARG A 66 14.07 1.45 -2.27
N ARG A 67 13.56 2.12 -3.32
CA ARG A 67 13.00 3.47 -3.17
C ARG A 67 11.82 3.48 -2.22
N VAL A 68 10.87 2.54 -2.39
CA VAL A 68 9.73 2.38 -1.48
C VAL A 68 10.22 2.11 -0.04
N ALA A 69 11.17 1.20 0.13
CA ALA A 69 11.73 0.87 1.45
C ALA A 69 12.42 2.09 2.11
N ASN A 70 13.18 2.86 1.34
CA ASN A 70 13.83 4.08 1.83
C ASN A 70 12.79 5.10 2.33
N ARG A 71 11.71 5.32 1.57
CA ARG A 71 10.65 6.25 1.96
C ARG A 71 9.90 5.79 3.21
N LEU A 72 9.64 4.50 3.35
CA LEU A 72 9.08 3.94 4.59
C LEU A 72 10.01 4.10 5.79
N ALA A 73 11.33 4.06 5.55
CA ALA A 73 12.36 4.31 6.55
C ALA A 73 12.61 5.81 6.83
N GLY A 74 11.79 6.72 6.30
CA GLY A 74 11.96 8.16 6.46
C GLY A 74 13.16 8.75 5.72
N ILE A 75 13.70 8.03 4.73
CA ILE A 75 14.84 8.48 3.94
C ILE A 75 14.33 9.19 2.69
N ASP A 76 14.69 10.46 2.54
CA ASP A 76 14.35 11.22 1.34
C ASP A 76 15.00 10.63 0.08
N ASP A 77 14.24 10.67 -1.00
CA ASP A 77 14.66 10.24 -2.32
C ASP A 77 14.36 11.39 -3.32
N PRO A 78 15.30 11.82 -4.13
CA PRO A 78 16.41 11.06 -4.69
C PRO A 78 17.69 11.13 -3.84
N VAL A 79 18.21 9.98 -3.40
CA VAL A 79 19.55 9.88 -2.83
C VAL A 79 20.51 9.45 -3.94
N PRO A 80 21.53 10.23 -4.30
CA PRO A 80 22.56 9.80 -5.24
C PRO A 80 23.24 8.51 -4.76
N PRO A 81 23.65 7.60 -5.66
CA PRO A 81 24.47 6.45 -5.30
C PRO A 81 25.73 6.91 -4.55
N GLY A 82 25.93 6.43 -3.32
CA GLY A 82 27.09 6.75 -2.49
C GLY A 82 26.98 8.00 -1.63
N ALA A 83 25.86 8.72 -1.61
CA ALA A 83 25.64 9.81 -0.66
C ALA A 83 25.35 9.25 0.74
N ASP A 84 26.04 9.76 1.75
CA ASP A 84 25.74 9.47 3.15
C ASP A 84 24.34 10.01 3.52
N ARG A 85 23.58 9.21 4.20
CA ARG A 85 22.17 9.45 4.58
C ARG A 85 22.05 10.45 5.74
N ALA A 86 22.46 11.67 5.52
CA ALA A 86 22.25 12.74 6.49
C ALA A 86 21.04 13.57 6.08
N GLY A 87 19.89 13.34 6.71
CA GLY A 87 18.69 14.16 6.52
C GLY A 87 17.38 13.40 6.34
N GLY A 88 17.26 12.18 6.89
CA GLY A 88 15.99 11.47 6.93
C GLY A 88 15.05 12.06 7.98
N GLY A 89 13.77 12.19 7.65
CA GLY A 89 12.72 12.37 8.64
C GLY A 89 12.59 11.15 9.56
N ASP A 90 11.67 11.20 10.52
CA ASP A 90 11.35 10.02 11.33
C ASP A 90 10.84 8.88 10.45
N SER A 91 11.23 7.65 10.78
CA SER A 91 10.74 6.46 10.09
C SER A 91 9.21 6.37 10.22
N VAL A 92 8.53 6.07 9.12
CA VAL A 92 7.07 5.86 9.11
C VAL A 92 6.71 4.56 9.79
N VAL A 93 7.62 3.57 9.74
CA VAL A 93 7.41 2.19 10.20
C VAL A 93 8.63 1.68 10.97
N ASP A 94 8.45 0.62 11.77
CA ASP A 94 9.49 0.06 12.63
C ASP A 94 10.16 -1.19 12.02
N GLU A 95 9.47 -1.85 11.08
CA GLU A 95 9.98 -3.00 10.31
C GLU A 95 9.42 -2.96 8.88
N LEU A 96 10.05 -3.71 7.98
CA LEU A 96 9.54 -3.98 6.65
C LEU A 96 9.07 -5.44 6.55
N VAL A 97 7.87 -5.64 6.03
CA VAL A 97 7.34 -6.95 5.63
C VAL A 97 7.26 -6.97 4.11
N VAL A 98 8.08 -7.78 3.46
CA VAL A 98 8.12 -7.87 2.00
C VAL A 98 7.34 -9.09 1.53
N ASN A 99 6.21 -8.82 0.87
CA ASN A 99 5.46 -9.86 0.18
C ASN A 99 6.01 -10.05 -1.23
N CYS A 100 6.45 -11.27 -1.54
CA CYS A 100 6.94 -11.62 -2.87
C CYS A 100 6.78 -13.12 -3.14
N ARG A 101 6.94 -13.51 -4.41
CA ARG A 101 7.05 -14.93 -4.77
C ARG A 101 8.41 -15.50 -4.32
N PRO A 102 8.50 -16.82 -4.05
CA PRO A 102 9.77 -17.45 -3.67
C PRO A 102 10.91 -17.22 -4.66
N ASP A 103 10.61 -17.19 -5.98
CA ASP A 103 11.58 -16.96 -7.05
C ASP A 103 12.13 -15.53 -7.12
N GLN A 104 11.43 -14.55 -6.53
CA GLN A 104 11.86 -13.14 -6.48
C GLN A 104 12.74 -12.83 -5.26
N ARG A 105 12.70 -13.67 -4.23
CA ARG A 105 13.26 -13.37 -2.91
C ARG A 105 14.73 -12.95 -2.97
N GLU A 106 15.59 -13.72 -3.65
CA GLU A 106 17.03 -13.48 -3.69
C GLU A 106 17.36 -12.12 -4.29
N ALA A 107 16.74 -11.79 -5.44
CA ALA A 107 16.96 -10.51 -6.11
C ALA A 107 16.46 -9.32 -5.28
N ILE A 108 15.32 -9.48 -4.57
CA ILE A 108 14.77 -8.45 -3.70
C ILE A 108 15.65 -8.28 -2.45
N GLU A 109 16.16 -9.37 -1.88
CA GLU A 109 17.06 -9.33 -0.72
C GLU A 109 18.36 -8.57 -1.05
N GLU A 110 18.92 -8.80 -2.24
CA GLU A 110 20.07 -8.04 -2.75
C GLU A 110 19.71 -6.54 -2.92
N ALA A 111 18.56 -6.24 -3.53
CA ALA A 111 18.10 -4.87 -3.73
C ALA A 111 17.86 -4.11 -2.42
N LEU A 112 17.48 -4.80 -1.36
CA LEU A 112 17.24 -4.25 -0.02
C LEU A 112 18.47 -4.28 0.88
N SER A 113 19.63 -4.77 0.40
CA SER A 113 20.84 -4.84 1.20
C SER A 113 21.23 -3.48 1.78
N GLY A 114 21.45 -3.39 3.10
CA GLY A 114 21.77 -2.15 3.83
C GLY A 114 20.58 -1.21 4.06
N VAL A 115 19.33 -1.66 3.93
CA VAL A 115 18.17 -0.96 4.52
C VAL A 115 18.32 -0.94 6.03
N SER A 116 17.99 0.20 6.67
CA SER A 116 18.17 0.40 8.11
C SER A 116 17.13 -0.32 8.97
N LEU A 117 15.98 -0.71 8.38
CA LEU A 117 14.89 -1.39 9.08
C LEU A 117 15.04 -2.92 9.02
N PRO A 118 14.59 -3.65 10.06
CA PRO A 118 14.46 -5.11 9.99
C PRO A 118 13.55 -5.52 8.83
N VAL A 119 13.92 -6.57 8.08
CA VAL A 119 13.13 -7.09 6.96
C VAL A 119 12.58 -8.48 7.31
N ARG A 120 11.27 -8.65 7.18
CA ARG A 120 10.55 -9.93 7.23
C ARG A 120 10.04 -10.31 5.86
N TRP A 121 9.89 -11.60 5.63
CA TRP A 121 9.43 -12.15 4.36
C TRP A 121 8.04 -12.77 4.52
N ALA A 122 7.13 -12.36 3.65
CA ALA A 122 5.78 -12.90 3.51
C ALA A 122 5.67 -13.55 2.11
N LEU A 123 6.12 -14.79 1.98
CA LEU A 123 6.20 -15.46 0.69
C LEU A 123 4.81 -15.90 0.20
N ASP A 124 4.57 -15.73 -1.11
CA ASP A 124 3.39 -16.23 -1.82
C ASP A 124 3.58 -17.73 -2.13
N GLU A 125 3.23 -18.59 -1.19
CA GLU A 125 3.29 -20.04 -1.37
C GLU A 125 2.16 -20.55 -2.28
N GLU A 126 1.01 -19.88 -2.26
CA GLU A 126 -0.14 -20.16 -3.12
C GLU A 126 -0.13 -19.24 -4.34
N PRO A 127 -0.03 -19.78 -5.57
CA PRO A 127 0.00 -18.96 -6.77
C PRO A 127 -1.35 -18.30 -7.05
N ASP A 128 -1.30 -17.15 -7.72
CA ASP A 128 -2.46 -16.48 -8.33
C ASP A 128 -3.57 -15.98 -7.37
N LEU A 129 -3.26 -15.78 -6.09
CA LEU A 129 -4.18 -15.14 -5.15
C LEU A 129 -4.30 -13.61 -5.38
N GLY A 130 -3.43 -13.05 -6.22
CA GLY A 130 -3.41 -11.63 -6.52
C GLY A 130 -3.02 -10.75 -5.33
N PRO A 131 -3.25 -9.44 -5.42
CA PRO A 131 -2.83 -8.52 -4.37
C PRO A 131 -3.53 -8.76 -3.02
N LEU A 132 -4.72 -9.37 -3.03
CA LEU A 132 -5.44 -9.73 -1.81
C LEU A 132 -4.67 -10.80 -1.00
N GLY A 133 -4.12 -11.81 -1.68
CA GLY A 133 -3.25 -12.82 -1.05
C GLY A 133 -1.98 -12.20 -0.48
N GLY A 134 -1.40 -11.25 -1.21
CA GLY A 134 -0.21 -10.51 -0.75
C GLY A 134 -0.48 -9.71 0.54
N ILE A 135 -1.60 -8.99 0.63
CA ILE A 135 -1.99 -8.27 1.85
C ILE A 135 -2.21 -9.26 3.01
N ARG A 136 -2.94 -10.37 2.78
CA ARG A 136 -3.14 -11.43 3.78
C ARG A 136 -1.81 -11.91 4.35
N ASN A 137 -0.89 -12.30 3.48
CA ASN A 137 0.41 -12.85 3.87
C ASN A 137 1.25 -11.81 4.60
N ALA A 138 1.27 -10.56 4.13
CA ALA A 138 1.98 -9.47 4.78
C ALA A 138 1.41 -9.17 6.18
N CYS A 139 0.08 -9.07 6.33
CA CYS A 139 -0.56 -8.83 7.62
C CYS A 139 -0.31 -9.97 8.62
N ARG A 140 -0.22 -11.22 8.15
CA ARG A 140 0.12 -12.37 9.01
C ARG A 140 1.58 -12.41 9.44
N ALA A 141 2.49 -11.90 8.60
CA ALA A 141 3.92 -11.83 8.89
C ALA A 141 4.29 -10.61 9.74
N ALA A 142 3.47 -9.57 9.75
CA ALA A 142 3.66 -8.36 10.54
C ALA A 142 3.64 -8.67 12.04
N THR A 143 4.52 -7.99 12.81
CA THR A 143 4.54 -8.12 14.28
C THR A 143 3.64 -7.09 14.95
N ASP A 144 3.23 -6.09 14.24
CA ASP A 144 2.53 -4.93 14.77
C ASP A 144 1.02 -4.99 14.51
N ALA A 145 0.27 -4.22 15.31
CA ALA A 145 -1.19 -4.17 15.20
C ALA A 145 -1.67 -3.55 13.89
N TYR A 146 -0.84 -2.71 13.26
CA TYR A 146 -1.13 -2.03 12.00
C TYR A 146 -0.03 -2.23 10.98
N ALA A 147 -0.40 -2.28 9.70
CA ALA A 147 0.52 -2.29 8.57
C ALA A 147 0.20 -1.13 7.61
N VAL A 148 1.24 -0.35 7.28
CA VAL A 148 1.23 0.57 6.13
C VAL A 148 1.51 -0.27 4.89
N VAL A 149 0.51 -0.47 4.05
CA VAL A 149 0.62 -1.28 2.83
C VAL A 149 0.95 -0.39 1.65
N VAL A 150 2.04 -0.70 0.94
CA VAL A 150 2.47 0.02 -0.27
C VAL A 150 2.83 -1.01 -1.36
N ALA A 151 2.40 -0.75 -2.60
CA ALA A 151 2.87 -1.55 -3.73
C ALA A 151 4.30 -1.17 -4.13
N CYS A 152 5.12 -2.15 -4.52
CA CYS A 152 6.52 -1.92 -4.90
C CYS A 152 6.68 -1.03 -6.14
N ASP A 153 5.62 -0.87 -6.93
CA ASP A 153 5.58 -0.03 -8.14
C ASP A 153 5.17 1.43 -7.89
N MET A 154 5.10 1.85 -6.62
CA MET A 154 4.81 3.23 -6.21
C MET A 154 6.08 3.91 -5.65
N PRO A 155 7.12 4.18 -6.46
CA PRO A 155 8.42 4.64 -5.97
C PRO A 155 8.40 6.08 -5.43
N PHE A 156 7.31 6.80 -5.60
CA PHE A 156 7.16 8.20 -5.18
C PHE A 156 6.24 8.39 -3.99
N VAL A 157 5.97 7.33 -3.22
CA VAL A 157 5.14 7.46 -2.01
C VAL A 157 5.68 8.55 -1.09
N ASP A 158 4.77 9.33 -0.52
CA ASP A 158 5.11 10.42 0.39
C ASP A 158 5.12 9.93 1.84
N PRO A 159 6.28 9.93 2.52
CA PRO A 159 6.38 9.51 3.92
C PRO A 159 5.46 10.30 4.86
N SER A 160 5.32 11.60 4.65
CA SER A 160 4.48 12.47 5.49
C SER A 160 3.00 12.12 5.35
N PHE A 161 2.58 11.81 4.12
CA PHE A 161 1.21 11.34 3.86
C PHE A 161 0.95 9.99 4.53
N LEU A 162 1.87 9.03 4.41
CA LEU A 162 1.74 7.73 5.08
C LEU A 162 1.70 7.86 6.61
N ALA A 163 2.50 8.77 7.18
CA ALA A 163 2.46 9.07 8.60
C ALA A 163 1.09 9.62 9.04
N ALA A 164 0.48 10.50 8.26
CA ALA A 164 -0.87 11.03 8.53
C ALA A 164 -1.95 9.93 8.46
N LEU A 165 -1.86 8.99 7.50
CA LEU A 165 -2.75 7.83 7.45
C LEU A 165 -2.59 6.95 8.70
N ARG A 166 -1.35 6.70 9.14
CA ARG A 166 -1.05 5.92 10.34
C ARG A 166 -1.61 6.59 11.60
N GLU A 167 -1.48 7.91 11.73
CA GLU A 167 -2.06 8.67 12.85
C GLU A 167 -3.59 8.52 12.89
N THR A 168 -4.24 8.57 11.73
CA THR A 168 -5.70 8.35 11.63
C THR A 168 -6.08 6.93 12.02
N ALA A 169 -5.26 5.93 11.70
CA ALA A 169 -5.52 4.54 12.06
C ALA A 169 -5.41 4.26 13.57
N ALA A 170 -4.73 5.14 14.33
CA ALA A 170 -4.63 5.01 15.77
C ALA A 170 -5.94 5.36 16.53
N ASP A 171 -6.95 5.90 15.85
CA ASP A 171 -8.26 6.16 16.44
C ASP A 171 -8.96 4.83 16.80
N PRO A 172 -9.60 4.74 17.99
CA PRO A 172 -10.24 3.50 18.42
C PRO A 172 -11.31 3.00 17.45
N GLY A 173 -11.24 1.72 17.10
CA GLY A 173 -12.23 1.06 16.25
C GLY A 173 -12.00 1.25 14.75
N VAL A 174 -10.87 1.83 14.33
CA VAL A 174 -10.50 1.94 12.91
C VAL A 174 -9.72 0.69 12.50
N ASP A 175 -10.25 -0.07 11.54
CA ASP A 175 -9.59 -1.25 10.96
C ASP A 175 -8.80 -0.89 9.69
N ALA A 176 -9.16 0.19 8.99
CA ALA A 176 -8.48 0.62 7.77
C ALA A 176 -8.56 2.13 7.57
N VAL A 177 -7.50 2.70 6.97
CA VAL A 177 -7.48 4.08 6.46
C VAL A 177 -7.10 4.02 4.99
N ILE A 178 -8.04 4.39 4.11
CA ILE A 178 -7.91 4.19 2.67
C ILE A 178 -8.13 5.51 1.92
N PRO A 179 -7.12 6.03 1.20
CA PRO A 179 -7.30 7.19 0.33
C PRO A 179 -8.23 6.88 -0.85
N ARG A 180 -9.01 7.88 -1.26
CA ARG A 180 -9.91 7.77 -2.42
C ARG A 180 -9.81 8.99 -3.30
N LEU A 181 -9.39 8.79 -4.54
CA LEU A 181 -9.29 9.82 -5.56
C LEU A 181 -10.57 9.89 -6.41
N ASP A 182 -10.94 11.11 -6.83
CA ASP A 182 -12.08 11.39 -7.73
C ASP A 182 -13.39 10.72 -7.25
N ASP A 183 -13.62 10.63 -5.94
CA ASP A 183 -14.78 10.00 -5.30
C ASP A 183 -15.06 8.54 -5.68
N ARG A 184 -14.14 7.85 -6.35
CA ARG A 184 -14.33 6.48 -6.84
C ARG A 184 -13.10 5.57 -6.86
N TRP A 185 -11.88 6.14 -6.86
CA TRP A 185 -10.65 5.36 -6.99
C TRP A 185 -9.97 5.15 -5.65
N TYR A 186 -10.31 4.06 -4.96
CA TYR A 186 -9.67 3.69 -3.71
C TYR A 186 -8.22 3.26 -3.92
N GLN A 187 -7.30 3.84 -3.16
CA GLN A 187 -5.86 3.55 -3.19
C GLN A 187 -5.52 2.46 -2.18
N THR A 188 -6.03 1.26 -2.44
CA THR A 188 -5.96 0.12 -1.51
C THR A 188 -4.56 -0.46 -1.31
N THR A 189 -3.61 -0.11 -2.17
CA THR A 189 -2.18 -0.46 -2.06
C THR A 189 -1.31 0.73 -1.68
N GLN A 190 -1.89 1.76 -1.11
CA GLN A 190 -1.27 2.85 -0.37
C GLN A 190 -2.21 3.24 0.77
N ALA A 191 -2.30 2.37 1.77
CA ALA A 191 -3.32 2.42 2.82
C ALA A 191 -2.77 1.84 4.12
N VAL A 192 -3.47 2.08 5.22
CA VAL A 192 -3.15 1.46 6.53
C VAL A 192 -4.25 0.47 6.89
N TYR A 193 -3.85 -0.69 7.40
CA TYR A 193 -4.77 -1.75 7.82
C TYR A 193 -4.40 -2.30 9.19
N ALA A 194 -5.39 -2.55 10.04
CA ALA A 194 -5.24 -3.37 11.23
C ALA A 194 -4.93 -4.81 10.81
N THR A 195 -3.79 -5.36 11.22
CA THR A 195 -3.22 -6.61 10.68
C THR A 195 -4.11 -7.82 10.90
N GLY A 196 -4.68 -8.00 12.09
CA GLY A 196 -5.59 -9.10 12.40
C GLY A 196 -6.90 -9.01 11.61
N PRO A 197 -7.70 -7.94 11.77
CA PRO A 197 -8.95 -7.75 11.02
C PRO A 197 -8.79 -7.88 9.50
N ALA A 198 -7.70 -7.30 8.94
CA ALA A 198 -7.43 -7.35 7.50
C ALA A 198 -7.10 -8.77 7.03
N ALA A 199 -6.25 -9.52 7.75
CA ALA A 199 -5.94 -10.90 7.41
C ALA A 199 -7.20 -11.78 7.40
N ASP A 200 -8.06 -11.67 8.43
CA ASP A 200 -9.31 -12.40 8.53
C ASP A 200 -10.30 -12.03 7.41
N ALA A 201 -10.38 -10.74 7.06
CA ALA A 201 -11.22 -10.25 5.98
C ALA A 201 -10.71 -10.74 4.60
N CYS A 202 -9.39 -10.84 4.40
CA CYS A 202 -8.79 -11.44 3.21
C CYS A 202 -9.18 -12.91 3.09
N ASP A 203 -9.08 -13.70 4.17
CA ASP A 203 -9.47 -15.12 4.14
C ASP A 203 -10.93 -15.27 3.75
N ARG A 204 -11.83 -14.54 4.41
CA ARG A 204 -13.26 -14.57 4.07
C ARG A 204 -13.56 -14.17 2.63
N ALA A 205 -12.81 -13.23 2.04
CA ALA A 205 -12.96 -12.85 0.64
C ALA A 205 -12.45 -13.95 -0.29
N LEU A 206 -11.25 -14.50 -0.02
CA LEU A 206 -10.65 -15.58 -0.81
C LEU A 206 -11.50 -16.86 -0.79
N ASP A 207 -12.07 -17.24 0.35
CA ASP A 207 -12.98 -18.38 0.50
C ASP A 207 -14.24 -18.24 -0.36
N ARG A 208 -14.70 -17.01 -0.63
CA ARG A 208 -15.79 -16.71 -1.57
C ARG A 208 -15.36 -16.64 -3.02
N GLY A 209 -14.07 -16.80 -3.30
CA GLY A 209 -13.50 -16.68 -4.65
C GLY A 209 -13.23 -15.24 -5.10
N ASP A 210 -13.39 -14.25 -4.21
CA ASP A 210 -13.05 -12.86 -4.50
C ASP A 210 -11.53 -12.67 -4.50
N ARG A 211 -11.05 -11.86 -5.47
CA ARG A 211 -9.63 -11.54 -5.64
C ARG A 211 -9.35 -10.02 -5.55
N LYS A 212 -10.41 -9.22 -5.42
CA LYS A 212 -10.31 -7.76 -5.35
C LYS A 212 -10.07 -7.31 -3.93
N ILE A 213 -9.13 -6.38 -3.72
CA ILE A 213 -8.84 -5.83 -2.38
C ILE A 213 -10.08 -5.17 -1.77
N LEU A 214 -10.93 -4.53 -2.58
CA LEU A 214 -12.18 -3.93 -2.10
C LEU A 214 -13.11 -4.93 -1.40
N ALA A 215 -13.10 -6.21 -1.80
CA ALA A 215 -13.90 -7.25 -1.15
C ALA A 215 -13.45 -7.54 0.30
N MET A 216 -12.19 -7.24 0.63
CA MET A 216 -11.68 -7.22 1.99
C MET A 216 -12.03 -5.89 2.69
N ALA A 217 -11.75 -4.77 2.03
CA ALA A 217 -11.97 -3.43 2.59
C ALA A 217 -13.45 -3.19 2.99
N ASP A 218 -14.41 -3.71 2.22
CA ASP A 218 -15.86 -3.65 2.53
C ASP A 218 -16.28 -4.39 3.82
N GLN A 219 -15.38 -5.14 4.44
CA GLN A 219 -15.61 -5.90 5.67
C GLN A 219 -14.94 -5.27 6.89
N LEU A 220 -14.27 -4.12 6.72
CA LEU A 220 -13.52 -3.41 7.75
C LEU A 220 -14.21 -2.09 8.13
N GLU A 221 -14.05 -1.68 9.38
CA GLU A 221 -14.39 -0.33 9.81
C GLU A 221 -13.36 0.66 9.22
N ALA A 222 -13.67 1.17 8.03
CA ALA A 222 -12.73 1.96 7.24
C ALA A 222 -13.00 3.47 7.34
N VAL A 223 -11.94 4.24 7.56
CA VAL A 223 -11.91 5.69 7.34
C VAL A 223 -11.44 5.95 5.91
N VAL A 224 -12.23 6.69 5.15
CA VAL A 224 -11.86 7.11 3.80
C VAL A 224 -11.30 8.53 3.84
N VAL A 225 -10.07 8.69 3.35
CA VAL A 225 -9.44 9.99 3.16
C VAL A 225 -9.78 10.47 1.75
N ASP A 226 -10.57 11.53 1.64
CA ASP A 226 -11.06 12.07 0.37
C ASP A 226 -10.05 12.98 -0.34
N ASP A 227 -10.39 13.40 -1.54
CA ASP A 227 -9.56 14.26 -2.38
C ASP A 227 -9.12 15.56 -1.72
N GLU A 228 -10.00 16.21 -0.95
CA GLU A 228 -9.69 17.49 -0.30
C GLU A 228 -8.63 17.27 0.79
N ALA A 229 -8.80 16.26 1.62
CA ALA A 229 -7.84 15.86 2.64
C ALA A 229 -6.51 15.41 2.01
N ILE A 230 -6.55 14.61 0.94
CA ILE A 230 -5.35 14.18 0.20
C ILE A 230 -4.56 15.40 -0.29
N ARG A 231 -5.20 16.34 -0.99
CA ARG A 231 -4.52 17.54 -1.53
C ARG A 231 -3.95 18.47 -0.47
N SER A 232 -4.48 18.41 0.75
CA SER A 232 -3.92 19.16 1.89
C SER A 232 -2.67 18.54 2.48
N LEU A 233 -2.46 17.22 2.28
CA LEU A 233 -1.39 16.43 2.90
C LEU A 233 -0.25 16.10 1.92
N THR A 234 -0.55 15.93 0.63
CA THR A 234 0.42 15.46 -0.37
C THR A 234 0.04 15.90 -1.79
N THR A 235 0.80 15.47 -2.77
CA THR A 235 0.54 15.67 -4.20
C THR A 235 0.14 14.34 -4.87
N GLU A 236 -0.52 14.41 -6.03
CA GLU A 236 -0.92 13.21 -6.80
C GLU A 236 0.26 12.32 -7.20
N ARG A 237 1.49 12.86 -7.18
CA ARG A 237 2.72 12.10 -7.47
C ARG A 237 2.89 10.88 -6.55
N THR A 238 2.41 10.96 -5.30
CA THR A 238 2.49 9.84 -4.34
C THR A 238 1.81 8.58 -4.84
N PHE A 239 0.79 8.72 -5.72
CA PHE A 239 0.00 7.61 -6.28
C PHE A 239 0.49 7.16 -7.67
N THR A 240 1.64 7.66 -8.13
CA THR A 240 2.20 7.27 -9.43
C THR A 240 2.68 5.83 -9.39
N ASN A 241 2.09 4.99 -10.25
CA ASN A 241 2.54 3.61 -10.47
C ASN A 241 3.49 3.55 -11.68
N VAL A 242 4.47 2.64 -11.61
CA VAL A 242 5.40 2.32 -12.69
C VAL A 242 5.15 0.89 -13.15
N ASN A 243 4.37 0.71 -14.22
CA ASN A 243 3.92 -0.60 -14.71
C ASN A 243 4.45 -0.95 -16.10
N THR A 244 5.02 0.03 -16.80
CA THR A 244 5.51 -0.10 -18.17
C THR A 244 6.89 0.52 -18.33
N GLN A 245 7.64 0.15 -19.40
CA GLN A 245 8.94 0.73 -19.69
C GLN A 245 8.84 2.26 -19.88
N SER A 246 7.80 2.75 -20.54
CA SER A 246 7.60 4.19 -20.75
C SER A 246 7.35 4.97 -19.45
N GLU A 247 6.69 4.36 -18.48
CA GLU A 247 6.52 4.93 -17.14
C GLU A 247 7.82 4.89 -16.35
N LEU A 248 8.65 3.84 -16.50
CA LEU A 248 9.99 3.78 -15.93
C LEU A 248 10.87 4.90 -16.47
N ASP A 249 10.92 5.10 -17.79
CA ASP A 249 11.66 6.17 -18.42
C ASP A 249 11.18 7.56 -17.95
N ALA A 250 9.88 7.73 -17.73
CA ALA A 250 9.32 8.96 -17.17
C ALA A 250 9.73 9.16 -15.71
N ALA A 251 9.72 8.10 -14.90
CA ALA A 251 10.18 8.11 -13.52
C ALA A 251 11.67 8.47 -13.42
N GLU A 252 12.52 7.90 -14.30
CA GLU A 252 13.96 8.23 -14.38
C GLU A 252 14.19 9.71 -14.70
N ARG A 253 13.49 10.24 -15.71
CA ARG A 253 13.58 11.68 -16.04
C ARG A 253 13.16 12.57 -14.88
N ALA A 254 12.10 12.19 -14.15
CA ALA A 254 11.60 12.95 -13.01
C ALA A 254 12.60 12.97 -11.84
N VAL A 255 13.30 11.84 -11.60
CA VAL A 255 14.36 11.75 -10.58
C VAL A 255 15.60 12.52 -11.01
N ALA A 256 16.03 12.36 -12.28
CA ALA A 256 17.19 13.09 -12.81
C ALA A 256 16.98 14.62 -12.79
N ALA A 257 15.77 15.09 -13.08
CA ALA A 257 15.43 16.51 -12.98
C ALA A 257 15.51 17.04 -11.56
N ALA A 258 15.09 16.24 -10.56
CA ALA A 258 15.17 16.62 -9.16
C ALA A 258 16.63 16.67 -8.65
N LEU A 259 17.51 15.75 -9.13
CA LEU A 259 18.95 15.74 -8.82
C LEU A 259 19.74 16.86 -9.51
N GLY A 260 19.26 17.35 -10.65
CA GLY A 260 19.92 18.42 -11.44
C GLY A 260 19.42 19.83 -11.11
N ALA A 261 18.45 19.97 -10.22
CA ALA A 261 17.91 21.25 -9.77
C ALA A 261 18.60 21.78 -8.50
N GLU A 262 19.56 21.04 -7.93
CA GLU A 262 20.46 21.46 -6.85
C GLU A 262 21.78 22.01 -7.44
#